data_b2a1312a9e3e8d723f41dea347dd7eec
#
_entry.id   b2a1312a9e3e8d723f41dea347dd7eec
#
_cell.length_a   1.000
_cell.length_b   1.000
_cell.length_c   1.000
_cell.angle_alpha   90.00
_cell.angle_beta   90.00
_cell.angle_gamma   90.00
#
_symmetry.space_group_name_H-M   'P 1'
#
loop_
_entity.id
_entity.type
_entity.pdbx_description
1 polymer ?
#
loop_
_entity_poly.entity_id
_entity_poly.type
_entity_poly.pdbx_seq_one_letter_code
_entity_poly.pdbx_strand_id
1 'polypeptide(L)'
;ATLFAEDSKTEALICEIDGKIAGYAVFFTSYSTWLGRNCIYMEDLSISTDFRGHGAGKALLKHIAQCAVQRKCGRLELSVLDWNQPAIDFYLSIGALPQSEWVRYRLDGEALLKFAE
;
A
#
# COMPACT_ATOMS: atom_id res chain seq x y z
N ALA A 1 -11.35 4.28 13.29
CA ALA A 1 -12.47 3.82 12.99
C ALA A 1 -13.09 4.20 11.65
N THR A 2 -12.50 5.13 10.93
CA THR A 2 -12.97 5.41 9.57
C THR A 2 -12.70 4.26 8.59
N LEU A 3 -11.77 3.37 8.93
CA LEU A 3 -11.42 2.22 8.12
C LEU A 3 -12.62 1.33 7.79
N PHE A 4 -13.54 1.20 8.75
CA PHE A 4 -14.71 0.34 8.58
C PHE A 4 -16.00 1.13 8.38
N ALA A 5 -15.91 2.43 8.11
CA ALA A 5 -17.08 3.22 7.82
C ALA A 5 -17.70 2.78 6.50
N GLU A 6 -19.03 2.83 6.41
CA GLU A 6 -19.77 2.35 5.25
C GLU A 6 -19.35 3.01 3.94
N ASP A 7 -19.01 4.30 4.01
CA ASP A 7 -18.58 5.08 2.85
C ASP A 7 -17.06 5.10 2.66
N SER A 8 -16.32 4.34 3.47
CA SER A 8 -14.87 4.30 3.35
C SER A 8 -14.43 3.51 2.13
N LYS A 9 -13.46 4.07 1.39
CA LYS A 9 -12.83 3.39 0.27
C LYS A 9 -11.58 2.65 0.68
N THR A 10 -11.23 2.70 1.96
CA THR A 10 -10.09 2.01 2.54
C THR A 10 -10.49 0.60 2.91
N GLU A 11 -9.66 -0.36 2.53
CA GLU A 11 -9.89 -1.77 2.77
C GLU A 11 -8.70 -2.36 3.53
N ALA A 12 -8.97 -3.43 4.27
CA ALA A 12 -7.93 -4.14 5.00
C ALA A 12 -8.02 -5.63 4.73
N LEU A 13 -6.86 -6.27 4.65
CA LEU A 13 -6.73 -7.72 4.55
C LEU A 13 -5.95 -8.21 5.75
N ILE A 14 -6.36 -9.36 6.28
CA ILE A 14 -5.70 -10.00 7.40
C ILE A 14 -5.20 -11.37 6.94
N CYS A 15 -3.94 -11.68 7.24
CA CYS A 15 -3.37 -12.98 6.99
C CYS A 15 -3.32 -13.76 8.29
N GLU A 16 -3.91 -14.96 8.29
CA GLU A 16 -3.85 -15.86 9.43
C GLU A 16 -3.01 -17.08 9.11
N ILE A 17 -2.22 -17.52 10.10
CA ILE A 17 -1.43 -18.75 10.02
C ILE A 17 -1.72 -19.52 11.30
N ASP A 18 -2.21 -20.76 11.16
CA ASP A 18 -2.54 -21.65 12.29
C ASP A 18 -3.47 -20.97 13.30
N GLY A 19 -4.47 -20.22 12.80
CA GLY A 19 -5.43 -19.54 13.64
C GLY A 19 -4.95 -18.26 14.30
N LYS A 20 -3.74 -17.84 14.01
CA LYS A 20 -3.16 -16.59 14.56
C LYS A 20 -2.98 -15.55 13.48
N ILE A 21 -3.15 -14.28 13.84
CA ILE A 21 -2.94 -13.19 12.91
C ILE A 21 -1.45 -13.01 12.67
N ALA A 22 -1.02 -13.30 11.43
CA ALA A 22 0.37 -13.17 11.00
C ALA A 22 0.68 -11.78 10.49
N GLY A 23 -0.30 -11.09 9.93
CA GLY A 23 -0.08 -9.76 9.39
C GLY A 23 -1.33 -9.17 8.79
N TYR A 24 -1.19 -7.93 8.32
CA TYR A 24 -2.29 -7.22 7.68
C TYR A 24 -1.75 -6.25 6.63
N ALA A 25 -2.65 -5.87 5.73
CA ALA A 25 -2.38 -4.83 4.75
C ALA A 25 -3.56 -3.87 4.67
N VAL A 26 -3.28 -2.59 4.48
CA VAL A 26 -4.30 -1.55 4.32
C VAL A 26 -4.08 -0.89 2.97
N PHE A 27 -5.14 -0.81 2.18
CA PHE A 27 -5.06 -0.22 0.85
C PHE A 27 -6.35 0.49 0.50
N PHE A 28 -6.29 1.35 -0.51
CA PHE A 28 -7.48 2.01 -1.02
C PHE A 28 -7.40 2.16 -2.54
N THR A 29 -8.56 2.35 -3.16
CA THR A 29 -8.65 2.58 -4.58
C THR A 29 -8.64 4.08 -4.86
N SER A 30 -7.78 4.51 -5.78
CA SER A 30 -7.73 5.88 -6.25
C SER A 30 -7.84 5.90 -7.77
N TYR A 31 -8.14 7.08 -8.33
CA TYR A 31 -8.25 7.23 -9.76
C TYR A 31 -7.05 7.98 -10.31
N SER A 32 -6.45 7.43 -11.38
CA SER A 32 -5.36 8.09 -12.07
C SER A 32 -5.86 8.80 -13.30
N THR A 33 -5.73 10.12 -13.36
CA THR A 33 -6.12 10.90 -14.53
C THR A 33 -5.22 10.60 -15.73
N TRP A 34 -3.97 10.22 -15.47
CA TRP A 34 -3.04 9.85 -16.53
C TRP A 34 -3.47 8.57 -17.24
N LEU A 35 -3.87 7.55 -16.48
CA LEU A 35 -4.26 6.27 -17.02
C LEU A 35 -5.73 6.22 -17.43
N GLY A 36 -6.56 7.13 -16.92
CA GLY A 36 -8.00 7.04 -17.08
C GLY A 36 -8.58 5.82 -16.40
N ARG A 37 -7.92 5.30 -15.36
CA ARG A 37 -8.31 4.09 -14.65
C ARG A 37 -8.14 4.26 -13.15
N ASN A 38 -8.84 3.43 -12.40
CA ASN A 38 -8.59 3.30 -10.98
C ASN A 38 -7.24 2.65 -10.73
N CYS A 39 -6.65 2.94 -9.60
CA CYS A 39 -5.40 2.38 -9.13
C CYS A 39 -5.57 1.96 -7.69
N ILE A 40 -4.81 0.97 -7.25
CA ILE A 40 -4.77 0.62 -5.83
C ILE A 40 -3.48 1.20 -5.25
N TYR A 41 -3.61 1.85 -4.11
CA TYR A 41 -2.48 2.32 -3.31
C TYR A 41 -2.47 1.59 -1.99
N MET A 42 -1.38 0.88 -1.70
CA MET A 42 -1.20 0.19 -0.43
C MET A 42 -0.55 1.14 0.57
N GLU A 43 -1.27 1.45 1.65
CA GLU A 43 -0.77 2.38 2.66
C GLU A 43 0.10 1.70 3.69
N ASP A 44 -0.22 0.46 4.05
CA ASP A 44 0.49 -0.22 5.12
C ASP A 44 0.52 -1.72 4.87
N LEU A 45 1.63 -2.32 5.22
CA LEU A 45 1.83 -3.77 5.19
C LEU A 45 2.65 -4.13 6.43
N SER A 46 2.06 -4.88 7.34
CA SER A 46 2.71 -5.24 8.59
C SER A 46 2.64 -6.74 8.83
N ILE A 47 3.79 -7.32 9.15
CA ILE A 47 3.89 -8.75 9.47
C ILE A 47 4.39 -8.88 10.90
N SER A 48 3.70 -9.69 11.69
CA SER A 48 4.11 -9.98 13.04
C SER A 48 5.51 -10.58 13.06
N THR A 49 6.32 -10.17 14.05
CA THR A 49 7.69 -10.65 14.17
C THR A 49 7.79 -12.17 14.19
N ASP A 50 6.82 -12.83 14.84
CA ASP A 50 6.80 -14.29 14.96
C ASP A 50 6.56 -15.01 13.64
N PHE A 51 6.06 -14.29 12.63
CA PHE A 51 5.69 -14.89 11.34
C PHE A 51 6.51 -14.35 10.18
N ARG A 52 7.54 -13.58 10.45
CA ARG A 52 8.45 -13.11 9.39
C ARG A 52 9.19 -14.30 8.78
N GLY A 53 9.40 -14.23 7.47
CA GLY A 53 10.03 -15.32 6.75
C GLY A 53 9.10 -16.44 6.32
N HIS A 54 7.81 -16.36 6.62
CA HIS A 54 6.81 -17.37 6.23
C HIS A 54 6.03 -17.00 4.97
N GLY A 55 6.44 -15.95 4.28
CA GLY A 55 5.78 -15.55 3.04
C GLY A 55 4.46 -14.82 3.21
N ALA A 56 4.11 -14.39 4.42
CA ALA A 56 2.84 -13.71 4.68
C ALA A 56 2.75 -12.36 3.94
N GLY A 57 3.84 -11.58 3.94
CA GLY A 57 3.87 -10.30 3.24
C GLY A 57 3.68 -10.47 1.75
N LYS A 58 4.33 -11.45 1.16
CA LYS A 58 4.19 -11.76 -0.26
C LYS A 58 2.77 -12.22 -0.59
N ALA A 59 2.18 -13.05 0.28
CA ALA A 59 0.81 -13.53 0.08
C ALA A 59 -0.20 -12.39 0.13
N LEU A 60 -0.07 -11.48 1.10
CA LEU A 60 -0.94 -10.32 1.21
C LEU A 60 -0.83 -9.42 -0.01
N LEU A 61 0.39 -9.11 -0.42
CA LEU A 61 0.62 -8.24 -1.57
C LEU A 61 0.13 -8.87 -2.86
N LYS A 62 0.33 -10.18 -3.02
CA LYS A 62 -0.18 -10.91 -4.18
C LYS A 62 -1.71 -10.84 -4.25
N HIS A 63 -2.38 -10.98 -3.11
CA HIS A 63 -3.84 -10.87 -3.08
C HIS A 63 -4.29 -9.48 -3.50
N ILE A 64 -3.62 -8.43 -3.04
CA ILE A 64 -3.95 -7.06 -3.44
C ILE A 64 -3.72 -6.87 -4.94
N ALA A 65 -2.63 -7.42 -5.47
CA ALA A 65 -2.36 -7.38 -6.91
C ALA A 65 -3.46 -8.09 -7.70
N GLN A 66 -3.95 -9.22 -7.21
CA GLN A 66 -5.06 -9.92 -7.83
C GLN A 66 -6.34 -9.08 -7.80
N CYS A 67 -6.59 -8.37 -6.70
CA CYS A 67 -7.71 -7.43 -6.62
C CYS A 67 -7.58 -6.33 -7.66
N ALA A 68 -6.38 -5.80 -7.84
CA ALA A 68 -6.13 -4.76 -8.84
C ALA A 68 -6.46 -5.26 -10.24
N VAL A 69 -6.02 -6.47 -10.57
CA VAL A 69 -6.31 -7.08 -11.88
C VAL A 69 -7.81 -7.31 -12.05
N GLN A 70 -8.47 -7.89 -11.05
CA GLN A 70 -9.91 -8.17 -11.11
C GLN A 70 -10.75 -6.90 -11.26
N ARG A 71 -10.32 -5.84 -10.59
CA ARG A 71 -11.01 -4.54 -10.62
C ARG A 71 -10.62 -3.69 -11.83
N LYS A 72 -9.79 -4.23 -12.72
CA LYS A 72 -9.29 -3.55 -13.91
C LYS A 72 -8.55 -2.26 -13.59
N CYS A 73 -7.87 -2.26 -12.45
CA CYS A 73 -7.00 -1.16 -12.06
C CYS A 73 -5.76 -1.14 -12.94
N GLY A 74 -5.26 0.05 -13.23
CA GLY A 74 -4.10 0.20 -14.11
C GLY A 74 -2.79 -0.14 -13.42
N ARG A 75 -2.73 -0.01 -12.09
CA ARG A 75 -1.50 -0.26 -11.35
C ARG A 75 -1.75 -0.39 -9.85
N LEU A 76 -0.75 -0.91 -9.18
CA LEU A 76 -0.66 -0.97 -7.73
C LEU A 76 0.57 -0.15 -7.32
N GLU A 77 0.37 0.80 -6.45
CA GLU A 77 1.43 1.65 -5.96
C GLU A 77 1.57 1.56 -4.45
N LEU A 78 2.76 1.85 -3.98
CA LEU A 78 3.08 1.89 -2.55
C LEU A 78 4.28 2.81 -2.35
N SER A 79 4.54 3.17 -1.11
CA SER A 79 5.73 3.92 -0.75
C SER A 79 6.53 3.16 0.29
N VAL A 80 7.84 3.31 0.23
CA VAL A 80 8.75 2.71 1.19
C VAL A 80 9.77 3.76 1.59
N LEU A 81 10.17 3.73 2.87
CA LEU A 81 11.22 4.63 3.34
C LEU A 81 12.54 4.30 2.64
N ASP A 82 13.26 5.32 2.21
CA ASP A 82 14.44 5.16 1.36
C ASP A 82 15.60 4.45 2.03
N TRP A 83 15.56 4.32 3.36
CA TRP A 83 16.57 3.58 4.14
C TRP A 83 16.18 2.13 4.43
N ASN A 84 14.94 1.73 4.09
CA ASN A 84 14.43 0.39 4.42
C ASN A 84 14.81 -0.61 3.34
N GLN A 85 16.08 -1.03 3.37
CA GLN A 85 16.63 -1.89 2.31
C GLN A 85 15.93 -3.25 2.20
N PRO A 86 15.60 -3.96 3.30
CA PRO A 86 14.88 -5.23 3.16
C PRO A 86 13.55 -5.08 2.42
N ALA A 87 12.80 -4.03 2.69
CA ALA A 87 11.53 -3.78 1.99
C ALA A 87 11.77 -3.42 0.53
N ILE A 88 12.77 -2.59 0.25
CA ILE A 88 13.13 -2.22 -1.12
C ILE A 88 13.49 -3.47 -1.92
N ASP A 89 14.33 -4.33 -1.37
CA ASP A 89 14.74 -5.57 -2.03
C ASP A 89 13.54 -6.47 -2.31
N PHE A 90 12.62 -6.56 -1.35
CA PHE A 90 11.40 -7.34 -1.53
C PHE A 90 10.56 -6.80 -2.68
N TYR A 91 10.32 -5.49 -2.73
CA TYR A 91 9.50 -4.92 -3.80
C TYR A 91 10.18 -5.05 -5.17
N LEU A 92 11.49 -4.85 -5.24
CA LEU A 92 12.21 -5.07 -6.49
C LEU A 92 12.12 -6.51 -6.94
N SER A 93 12.15 -7.47 -6.02
CA SER A 93 12.09 -8.90 -6.34
C SER A 93 10.78 -9.32 -7.00
N ILE A 94 9.70 -8.59 -6.76
CA ILE A 94 8.40 -8.90 -7.35
C ILE A 94 8.11 -8.08 -8.61
N GLY A 95 9.07 -7.27 -9.06
CA GLY A 95 8.94 -6.49 -10.28
C GLY A 95 8.46 -5.06 -10.09
N ALA A 96 8.31 -4.59 -8.86
CA ALA A 96 7.98 -3.20 -8.61
C ALA A 96 9.19 -2.32 -8.94
N LEU A 97 8.95 -1.19 -9.58
CA LEU A 97 10.00 -0.29 -10.02
C LEU A 97 9.86 1.06 -9.33
N PRO A 98 10.96 1.63 -8.82
CA PRO A 98 10.89 2.95 -8.19
C PRO A 98 10.61 4.03 -9.22
N GLN A 99 9.76 4.98 -8.86
CA GLN A 99 9.42 6.12 -9.70
C GLN A 99 10.29 7.32 -9.29
N SER A 100 11.59 7.18 -9.49
CA SER A 100 12.61 8.11 -8.95
C SER A 100 12.55 9.50 -9.55
N GLU A 101 12.01 9.64 -10.74
CA GLU A 101 11.84 10.94 -11.39
C GLU A 101 10.74 11.79 -10.76
N TRP A 102 9.88 11.19 -9.93
CA TRP A 102 8.82 11.89 -9.23
C TRP A 102 9.25 12.18 -7.81
N VAL A 103 9.23 13.43 -7.42
CA VAL A 103 9.55 13.85 -6.05
C VAL A 103 8.26 14.36 -5.42
N ARG A 104 7.93 13.78 -4.26
CA ARG A 104 6.74 14.19 -3.53
C ARG A 104 7.02 15.50 -2.80
N TYR A 105 6.13 16.47 -2.99
CA TYR A 105 6.14 17.71 -2.23
C TYR A 105 4.99 17.68 -1.23
N ARG A 106 5.26 18.17 -0.05
CA ARG A 106 4.27 18.18 1.02
C ARG A 106 4.13 19.57 1.61
N LEU A 107 2.89 19.98 1.82
CA LEU A 107 2.57 21.22 2.52
C LEU A 107 1.69 20.82 3.70
N ASP A 108 2.21 20.92 4.90
CA ASP A 108 1.48 20.55 6.11
C ASP A 108 1.79 21.52 7.25
N GLY A 109 1.14 21.32 8.40
CA GLY A 109 1.36 22.10 9.61
C GLY A 109 1.20 23.60 9.39
N GLU A 110 2.09 24.37 9.97
CA GLU A 110 2.03 25.82 9.88
C GLU A 110 2.13 26.33 8.44
N ALA A 111 2.93 25.69 7.62
CA ALA A 111 3.09 26.10 6.22
C ALA A 111 1.76 25.98 5.46
N LEU A 112 1.01 24.92 5.70
CA LEU A 112 -0.29 24.73 5.08
C LEU A 112 -1.28 25.80 5.55
N LEU A 113 -1.35 26.04 6.86
CA LEU A 113 -2.25 27.01 7.44
C LEU A 113 -1.94 28.42 6.94
N LYS A 114 -0.67 28.76 6.90
CA LYS A 114 -0.24 30.08 6.46
C LYS A 114 -0.56 30.31 4.98
N PHE A 115 -0.31 29.31 4.15
CA PHE A 115 -0.60 29.44 2.72
C PHE A 115 -2.09 29.57 2.44
N ALA A 116 -2.94 28.94 3.27
CA ALA A 116 -4.38 28.93 3.10
C ALA A 116 -5.06 30.25 3.54
N GLU A 117 -4.34 31.15 4.21
CA GLU A 117 -4.90 32.44 4.67
C GLU A 117 -5.55 33.25 3.55
#